data_afb3296ae74dad172308e5e1b8e127f0
#
_entry.id   afb3296ae74dad172308e5e1b8e127f0
#
_cell.length_a   1.000
_cell.length_b   1.000
_cell.length_c   1.000
_cell.angle_alpha   90.00
_cell.angle_beta   90.00
_cell.angle_gamma   90.00
#
_symmetry.space_group_name_H-M   'P 1'
#
loop_
_entity.id
_entity.type
_entity.pdbx_description
1 polymer ?
#
loop_
_entity_poly.entity_id
_entity_poly.type
_entity_poly.pdbx_seq_one_letter_code
_entity_poly.pdbx_strand_id
1 'polypeptide(L)'
;MKNRILNTIFVAALLMLASCQDFLDKSPSYAVDPSTTMTDSMAMALTNACYKPLQSSNLYNMRLWCTDIIAGNSVVGAGGGTDGLETVQASNFITHTDSEYALYVWRSPWVGIGRCNIILTSLPNANISESVKNRSMGEAYFLRAHYYYILVRLFGGVPLRLEPYEPGTSTSIARSTKEEVYAQIISDLQNAIALLPAKSEYGDKDLGRACKDAALTQLADVYLTLAPNNKEYYNEVVSLCNQIEALGYDLTQCSFADNFNGKDKNGPESIFEVQYSGSTDYDFWATDNQSSWLSTFMGPRNSNIVAGGYGWNLPTDEFMSQWEAGDKRKDITVLYDGCPKFDGNAYKSSWSNTGYNVRKFLMTKNQSAEYNTSDENFVVYRYAQVLLMKAEALNEMGSTTEAVKPINIVRERAGLGDIPNTVTQSELRNMIIHENRMEFAFEGHRWFDMIRINNGEYALSFLKSIGKSNVTAERLLLPIPQTEIDSNPLMTQNPGY
;
A
#
# COMPACT_ATOMS: atom_id res chain seq x y z
N MET A 1 43.71 -61.08 -2.98
CA MET A 1 43.55 -59.65 -3.25
C MET A 1 42.11 -59.24 -3.60
N LYS A 2 41.39 -59.95 -4.46
CA LYS A 2 40.01 -59.61 -4.87
C LYS A 2 39.01 -59.49 -3.68
N ASN A 3 39.06 -60.42 -2.69
CA ASN A 3 38.12 -60.39 -1.58
C ASN A 3 38.37 -59.24 -0.58
N ARG A 4 39.61 -58.73 -0.50
CA ARG A 4 39.91 -57.58 0.38
C ARG A 4 39.40 -56.27 -0.23
N ILE A 5 39.49 -56.13 -1.57
CA ILE A 5 38.96 -54.93 -2.29
C ILE A 5 37.44 -54.91 -2.21
N LEU A 6 36.77 -56.06 -2.33
CA LEU A 6 35.31 -56.15 -2.24
C LEU A 6 34.79 -55.76 -0.86
N ASN A 7 35.46 -56.23 0.20
CA ASN A 7 35.12 -55.88 1.59
C ASN A 7 35.40 -54.41 1.90
N THR A 8 36.43 -53.81 1.31
CA THR A 8 36.71 -52.37 1.51
C THR A 8 35.67 -51.51 0.81
N ILE A 9 35.20 -51.92 -0.39
CA ILE A 9 34.13 -51.22 -1.13
C ILE A 9 32.79 -51.34 -0.38
N PHE A 10 32.50 -52.50 0.21
CA PHE A 10 31.27 -52.75 0.97
C PHE A 10 31.22 -51.92 2.26
N VAL A 11 32.34 -51.79 2.97
CA VAL A 11 32.49 -50.96 4.19
C VAL A 11 32.40 -49.46 3.83
N ALA A 12 33.00 -49.04 2.72
CA ALA A 12 32.89 -47.66 2.25
C ALA A 12 31.46 -47.31 1.81
N ALA A 13 30.73 -48.23 1.17
CA ALA A 13 29.33 -48.05 0.81
C ALA A 13 28.39 -47.98 2.05
N LEU A 14 28.66 -48.77 3.09
CA LEU A 14 27.93 -48.70 4.37
C LEU A 14 28.19 -47.39 5.14
N LEU A 15 29.39 -46.84 5.06
CA LEU A 15 29.73 -45.55 5.69
C LEU A 15 29.10 -44.37 4.94
N MET A 16 28.81 -44.49 3.65
CA MET A 16 28.07 -43.47 2.88
C MET A 16 26.56 -43.50 3.14
N LEU A 17 26.00 -44.57 3.68
CA LEU A 17 24.59 -44.65 4.07
C LEU A 17 24.32 -44.11 5.48
N ALA A 18 25.36 -43.89 6.28
CA ALA A 18 25.26 -43.32 7.65
C ALA A 18 25.45 -41.81 7.69
N SER A 19 25.63 -41.17 6.52
CA SER A 19 25.82 -39.71 6.42
C SER A 19 24.50 -39.03 6.10
N CYS A 20 24.12 -38.11 7.00
CA CYS A 20 23.17 -37.02 6.78
C CYS A 20 21.69 -37.32 6.98
N GLN A 21 21.26 -37.85 8.12
CA GLN A 21 19.91 -37.54 8.62
C GLN A 21 19.83 -36.06 9.07
N ASP A 22 20.84 -35.55 9.77
CA ASP A 22 20.87 -34.17 10.27
C ASP A 22 20.91 -33.07 9.18
N PHE A 23 21.26 -33.42 7.92
CA PHE A 23 21.28 -32.46 6.82
C PHE A 23 19.90 -32.26 6.19
N LEU A 24 19.02 -33.25 6.30
CA LEU A 24 17.64 -33.19 5.78
C LEU A 24 16.64 -32.69 6.82
N ASP A 25 16.98 -32.75 8.11
CA ASP A 25 16.15 -32.26 9.22
C ASP A 25 16.47 -30.80 9.61
N LYS A 26 16.91 -29.96 8.69
CA LYS A 26 16.95 -28.52 8.92
C LYS A 26 15.54 -27.98 8.96
N SER A 27 15.03 -27.72 10.16
CA SER A 27 13.88 -26.82 10.33
C SER A 27 14.16 -25.54 9.57
N PRO A 28 13.23 -25.05 8.76
CA PRO A 28 13.40 -23.77 8.08
C PRO A 28 13.79 -22.71 9.11
N SER A 29 14.81 -21.89 8.83
CA SER A 29 15.34 -20.88 9.76
C SER A 29 14.31 -19.82 10.19
N TYR A 30 13.10 -19.87 9.63
CA TYR A 30 11.93 -19.04 9.92
C TYR A 30 10.81 -19.83 10.64
N ALA A 31 10.95 -21.14 10.87
CA ALA A 31 9.98 -21.89 11.64
C ALA A 31 10.36 -21.80 13.13
N VAL A 32 9.45 -21.28 13.93
CA VAL A 32 9.57 -21.38 15.38
C VAL A 32 9.38 -22.86 15.72
N ASP A 33 10.39 -23.48 16.37
CA ASP A 33 10.27 -24.84 16.87
C ASP A 33 9.05 -24.90 17.82
N PRO A 34 8.05 -25.74 17.57
CA PRO A 34 6.87 -25.87 18.44
C PRO A 34 7.20 -26.18 19.91
N SER A 35 8.40 -26.70 20.18
CA SER A 35 8.88 -26.95 21.54
C SER A 35 9.46 -25.72 22.24
N THR A 36 9.70 -24.62 21.49
CA THR A 36 10.29 -23.41 22.05
C THR A 36 9.22 -22.60 22.79
N THR A 37 9.45 -22.32 24.05
CA THR A 37 8.57 -21.46 24.86
C THR A 37 8.57 -20.04 24.30
N MET A 38 7.41 -19.53 23.89
CA MET A 38 7.25 -18.16 23.40
C MET A 38 7.65 -17.16 24.49
N THR A 39 8.42 -16.15 24.12
CA THR A 39 8.77 -15.01 24.98
C THR A 39 8.25 -13.71 24.39
N ASP A 40 8.16 -12.65 25.20
CA ASP A 40 7.76 -11.31 24.75
C ASP A 40 8.63 -10.84 23.56
N SER A 41 9.95 -11.03 23.64
CA SER A 41 10.88 -10.66 22.56
C SER A 41 10.64 -11.44 21.28
N MET A 42 10.33 -12.73 21.37
CA MET A 42 10.00 -13.55 20.20
C MET A 42 8.68 -13.12 19.57
N ALA A 43 7.65 -12.86 20.38
CA ALA A 43 6.36 -12.36 19.89
C ALA A 43 6.55 -11.04 19.15
N MET A 44 7.32 -10.11 19.69
CA MET A 44 7.63 -8.84 19.04
C MET A 44 8.43 -9.01 17.74
N ALA A 45 9.42 -9.91 17.69
CA ALA A 45 10.19 -10.20 16.49
C ALA A 45 9.33 -10.80 15.36
N LEU A 46 8.45 -11.74 15.70
CA LEU A 46 7.49 -12.32 14.77
C LEU A 46 6.49 -11.26 14.25
N THR A 47 6.04 -10.38 15.14
CA THR A 47 5.16 -9.26 14.77
C THR A 47 5.86 -8.30 13.80
N ASN A 48 7.13 -7.95 14.05
CA ASN A 48 7.93 -7.14 13.14
C ASN A 48 8.05 -7.77 11.74
N ALA A 49 8.16 -9.09 11.68
CA ALA A 49 8.20 -9.82 10.41
C ALA A 49 6.90 -9.67 9.58
N CYS A 50 5.75 -9.39 10.22
CA CYS A 50 4.48 -9.16 9.53
C CYS A 50 4.48 -7.86 8.71
N TYR A 51 5.27 -6.85 9.09
CA TYR A 51 5.39 -5.57 8.36
C TYR A 51 6.29 -5.67 7.13
N LYS A 52 7.26 -6.58 7.15
CA LYS A 52 8.31 -6.66 6.13
C LYS A 52 7.79 -6.68 4.68
N PRO A 53 6.71 -7.41 4.32
CA PRO A 53 6.19 -7.40 2.96
C PRO A 53 5.70 -6.03 2.48
N LEU A 54 5.30 -5.12 3.38
CA LEU A 54 4.89 -3.75 2.98
C LEU A 54 6.04 -2.98 2.35
N GLN A 55 7.28 -3.19 2.83
CA GLN A 55 8.48 -2.52 2.32
C GLN A 55 8.92 -3.02 0.94
N SER A 56 8.32 -4.13 0.47
CA SER A 56 8.71 -4.74 -0.82
C SER A 56 8.46 -3.82 -2.01
N SER A 57 9.34 -3.89 -3.00
CA SER A 57 9.12 -3.28 -4.32
C SER A 57 7.88 -3.83 -5.03
N ASN A 58 7.41 -5.00 -4.62
CA ASN A 58 6.15 -5.57 -5.11
C ASN A 58 4.91 -4.87 -4.53
N LEU A 59 5.06 -4.08 -3.46
CA LEU A 59 3.99 -3.30 -2.84
C LEU A 59 4.35 -1.80 -2.79
N TYR A 60 4.56 -1.23 -1.59
CA TYR A 60 4.66 0.22 -1.41
C TYR A 60 5.95 0.83 -1.94
N ASN A 61 7.03 0.06 -2.05
CA ASN A 61 8.29 0.59 -2.57
C ASN A 61 8.28 0.81 -4.10
N MET A 62 7.30 0.21 -4.83
CA MET A 62 7.14 0.45 -6.26
C MET A 62 5.70 0.23 -6.78
N ARG A 63 5.16 -0.97 -6.69
CA ARG A 63 3.98 -1.38 -7.50
C ARG A 63 2.67 -0.71 -7.09
N LEU A 64 2.44 -0.42 -5.81
CA LEU A 64 1.18 0.18 -5.39
C LEU A 64 1.06 1.66 -5.80
N TRP A 65 2.13 2.44 -5.80
CA TRP A 65 2.04 3.80 -6.32
C TRP A 65 1.95 3.86 -7.85
N CYS A 66 2.29 2.77 -8.57
CA CYS A 66 1.99 2.66 -10.01
C CYS A 66 0.49 2.66 -10.31
N THR A 67 -0.38 2.49 -9.32
CA THR A 67 -1.83 2.66 -9.49
C THR A 67 -2.22 4.08 -9.91
N ASP A 68 -1.43 5.11 -9.61
CA ASP A 68 -1.60 6.46 -10.16
C ASP A 68 -1.41 6.52 -11.68
N ILE A 69 -0.51 5.69 -12.22
CA ILE A 69 -0.32 5.54 -13.68
C ILE A 69 -1.54 4.85 -14.30
N ILE A 70 -2.07 3.81 -13.64
CA ILE A 70 -3.30 3.12 -14.08
C ILE A 70 -4.49 4.08 -14.04
N ALA A 71 -4.58 4.91 -13.00
CA ALA A 71 -5.61 5.92 -12.81
C ALA A 71 -5.52 7.13 -13.77
N GLY A 72 -4.45 7.25 -14.56
CA GLY A 72 -4.28 8.30 -15.56
C GLY A 72 -3.72 9.62 -15.04
N ASN A 73 -3.27 9.71 -13.79
CA ASN A 73 -2.57 10.90 -13.29
C ASN A 73 -1.20 11.07 -13.94
N SER A 74 -0.60 9.96 -14.36
CA SER A 74 0.75 9.92 -14.90
C SER A 74 0.92 8.83 -15.96
N VAL A 75 2.11 8.77 -16.52
CA VAL A 75 2.56 7.73 -17.46
C VAL A 75 3.92 7.19 -17.03
N VAL A 76 4.27 6.00 -17.51
CA VAL A 76 5.63 5.45 -17.35
C VAL A 76 6.57 6.26 -18.24
N GLY A 77 7.59 6.88 -17.64
CA GLY A 77 8.55 7.70 -18.36
C GLY A 77 9.89 7.03 -18.61
N ALA A 78 10.24 6.01 -17.82
CA ALA A 78 11.52 5.35 -17.90
C ALA A 78 11.73 4.67 -19.26
N GLY A 79 12.94 4.79 -19.82
CA GLY A 79 13.28 4.21 -21.13
C GLY A 79 12.40 4.70 -22.29
N GLY A 80 11.77 5.89 -22.16
CA GLY A 80 10.79 6.34 -23.14
C GLY A 80 9.48 5.53 -23.13
N GLY A 81 9.13 4.92 -21.98
CA GLY A 81 7.98 4.05 -21.82
C GLY A 81 8.28 2.57 -22.14
N THR A 82 9.54 2.21 -22.30
CA THR A 82 9.97 0.81 -22.57
C THR A 82 10.42 0.06 -21.31
N ASP A 83 10.89 0.77 -20.29
CA ASP A 83 11.10 0.19 -18.97
C ASP A 83 9.74 0.08 -18.24
N GLY A 84 9.46 -1.07 -17.65
CA GLY A 84 8.18 -1.28 -16.95
C GLY A 84 7.00 -1.52 -17.87
N LEU A 85 7.24 -2.30 -18.90
CA LEU A 85 6.23 -2.70 -19.90
C LEU A 85 4.97 -3.28 -19.23
N GLU A 86 5.13 -4.02 -18.14
CA GLU A 86 4.04 -4.59 -17.33
C GLU A 86 3.11 -3.50 -16.75
N THR A 87 3.68 -2.37 -16.30
CA THR A 87 2.91 -1.21 -15.83
C THR A 87 2.24 -0.47 -16.98
N VAL A 88 2.91 -0.35 -18.12
CA VAL A 88 2.34 0.22 -19.35
C VAL A 88 1.15 -0.62 -19.82
N GLN A 89 1.26 -1.94 -19.81
CA GLN A 89 0.16 -2.86 -20.14
C GLN A 89 -1.02 -2.70 -19.18
N ALA A 90 -0.75 -2.64 -17.87
CA ALA A 90 -1.78 -2.43 -16.85
C ALA A 90 -2.50 -1.09 -17.07
N SER A 91 -1.76 -0.01 -17.31
CA SER A 91 -2.33 1.34 -17.51
C SER A 91 -3.09 1.51 -18.82
N ASN A 92 -2.86 0.63 -19.80
CA ASN A 92 -3.58 0.59 -21.07
C ASN A 92 -4.68 -0.48 -21.11
N PHE A 93 -4.92 -1.19 -20.00
CA PHE A 93 -5.96 -2.23 -19.87
C PHE A 93 -5.81 -3.37 -20.89
N ILE A 94 -4.55 -3.74 -21.19
CA ILE A 94 -4.17 -4.86 -22.05
C ILE A 94 -3.35 -5.92 -21.30
N THR A 95 -3.51 -5.97 -19.99
CA THR A 95 -2.88 -6.95 -19.10
C THR A 95 -3.32 -8.36 -19.48
N HIS A 96 -2.40 -9.31 -19.44
CA HIS A 96 -2.62 -10.73 -19.65
C HIS A 96 -2.42 -11.53 -18.35
N THR A 97 -2.76 -12.81 -18.34
CA THR A 97 -2.69 -13.68 -17.16
C THR A 97 -1.26 -13.97 -16.69
N ASP A 98 -0.27 -13.79 -17.56
CA ASP A 98 1.16 -13.87 -17.28
C ASP A 98 1.82 -12.54 -16.89
N SER A 99 1.01 -11.51 -16.60
CA SER A 99 1.50 -10.18 -16.24
C SER A 99 2.35 -10.21 -14.97
N GLU A 100 3.59 -9.73 -15.07
CA GLU A 100 4.46 -9.54 -13.91
C GLU A 100 3.89 -8.52 -12.91
N TYR A 101 3.20 -7.46 -13.38
CA TYR A 101 2.55 -6.51 -12.49
C TYR A 101 1.52 -7.21 -11.60
N ALA A 102 0.61 -7.99 -12.18
CA ALA A 102 -0.40 -8.74 -11.43
C ALA A 102 0.25 -9.77 -10.49
N LEU A 103 1.29 -10.48 -10.95
CA LEU A 103 2.00 -11.48 -10.17
C LEU A 103 2.68 -10.88 -8.92
N TYR A 104 3.35 -9.74 -9.07
CA TYR A 104 4.07 -9.10 -7.97
C TYR A 104 3.12 -8.58 -6.87
N VAL A 105 2.06 -7.86 -7.26
CA VAL A 105 1.08 -7.35 -6.27
C VAL A 105 0.20 -8.45 -5.68
N TRP A 106 0.16 -9.64 -6.31
CA TRP A 106 -0.47 -10.83 -5.74
C TRP A 106 0.39 -11.48 -4.67
N ARG A 107 1.67 -11.74 -4.95
CA ARG A 107 2.53 -12.59 -4.11
C ARG A 107 2.85 -12.01 -2.73
N SER A 108 3.21 -10.74 -2.68
CA SER A 108 3.70 -10.14 -1.42
C SER A 108 2.66 -10.10 -0.30
N PRO A 109 1.37 -9.80 -0.54
CA PRO A 109 0.35 -9.88 0.51
C PRO A 109 0.23 -11.26 1.15
N TRP A 110 0.35 -12.34 0.38
CA TRP A 110 0.25 -13.71 0.93
C TRP A 110 1.35 -14.05 1.91
N VAL A 111 2.57 -13.52 1.70
CA VAL A 111 3.67 -13.65 2.68
C VAL A 111 3.29 -12.96 3.99
N GLY A 112 2.70 -11.77 3.92
CA GLY A 112 2.22 -11.03 5.08
C GLY A 112 1.09 -11.75 5.81
N ILE A 113 0.09 -12.23 5.08
CA ILE A 113 -1.05 -13.00 5.63
C ILE A 113 -0.55 -14.25 6.37
N GLY A 114 0.38 -15.01 5.76
CA GLY A 114 0.94 -16.20 6.40
C GLY A 114 1.64 -15.88 7.71
N ARG A 115 2.42 -14.80 7.78
CA ARG A 115 3.08 -14.36 9.01
C ARG A 115 2.08 -13.89 10.08
N CYS A 116 1.04 -13.16 9.69
CA CYS A 116 -0.03 -12.75 10.60
C CYS A 116 -0.77 -13.96 11.16
N ASN A 117 -1.06 -14.98 10.35
CA ASN A 117 -1.69 -16.20 10.81
C ASN A 117 -0.88 -16.92 11.88
N ILE A 118 0.45 -16.95 11.75
CA ILE A 118 1.33 -17.53 12.79
C ILE A 118 1.12 -16.82 14.14
N ILE A 119 1.09 -15.49 14.15
CA ILE A 119 0.82 -14.69 15.35
C ILE A 119 -0.55 -15.04 15.93
N LEU A 120 -1.59 -14.98 15.09
CA LEU A 120 -2.98 -15.16 15.53
C LEU A 120 -3.30 -16.58 16.02
N THR A 121 -2.54 -17.58 15.57
CA THR A 121 -2.68 -18.95 16.02
C THR A 121 -1.82 -19.26 17.25
N SER A 122 -0.60 -18.69 17.32
CA SER A 122 0.36 -19.05 18.36
C SER A 122 0.21 -18.25 19.65
N LEU A 123 -0.14 -16.97 19.59
CA LEU A 123 -0.12 -16.09 20.77
C LEU A 123 -1.32 -16.24 21.73
N PRO A 124 -2.54 -16.64 21.33
CA PRO A 124 -3.66 -16.75 22.27
C PRO A 124 -3.34 -17.59 23.49
N ASN A 125 -2.61 -18.70 23.33
CA ASN A 125 -2.24 -19.64 24.39
C ASN A 125 -0.81 -19.46 24.91
N ALA A 126 -0.07 -18.46 24.43
CA ALA A 126 1.30 -18.21 24.86
C ALA A 126 1.36 -17.61 26.27
N ASN A 127 2.31 -18.08 27.06
CA ASN A 127 2.58 -17.55 28.39
C ASN A 127 3.56 -16.36 28.31
N ILE A 128 3.06 -15.23 27.85
CA ILE A 128 3.76 -13.95 27.67
C ILE A 128 2.97 -12.83 28.33
N SER A 129 3.56 -11.64 28.45
CA SER A 129 2.85 -10.50 29.02
C SER A 129 1.61 -10.13 28.20
N GLU A 130 0.51 -9.83 28.88
CA GLU A 130 -0.78 -9.56 28.22
C GLU A 130 -0.72 -8.33 27.31
N SER A 131 0.06 -7.31 27.68
CA SER A 131 0.25 -6.11 26.87
C SER A 131 0.96 -6.41 25.54
N VAL A 132 1.98 -7.26 25.53
CA VAL A 132 2.68 -7.70 24.32
C VAL A 132 1.75 -8.59 23.47
N LYS A 133 1.02 -9.51 24.12
CA LYS A 133 0.05 -10.38 23.46
C LYS A 133 -1.00 -9.56 22.70
N ASN A 134 -1.69 -8.69 23.41
CA ASN A 134 -2.77 -7.87 22.83
C ASN A 134 -2.26 -6.99 21.70
N ARG A 135 -1.12 -6.30 21.89
CA ARG A 135 -0.52 -5.48 20.85
C ARG A 135 -0.13 -6.30 19.63
N SER A 136 0.60 -7.41 19.82
CA SER A 136 1.06 -8.26 18.70
C SER A 136 -0.11 -8.86 17.91
N MET A 137 -1.16 -9.30 18.60
CA MET A 137 -2.37 -9.80 17.95
C MET A 137 -3.12 -8.68 17.22
N GLY A 138 -3.25 -7.50 17.85
CA GLY A 138 -3.88 -6.34 17.25
C GLY A 138 -3.17 -5.88 15.97
N GLU A 139 -1.82 -5.81 16.00
CA GLU A 139 -1.00 -5.51 14.84
C GLU A 139 -1.17 -6.57 13.73
N ALA A 140 -1.20 -7.86 14.10
CA ALA A 140 -1.40 -8.95 13.13
C ALA A 140 -2.80 -8.92 12.49
N TYR A 141 -3.84 -8.63 13.26
CA TYR A 141 -5.20 -8.43 12.71
C TYR A 141 -5.25 -7.25 11.73
N PHE A 142 -4.72 -6.09 12.11
CA PHE A 142 -4.64 -4.94 11.21
C PHE A 142 -3.91 -5.24 9.91
N LEU A 143 -2.72 -5.83 10.00
CA LEU A 143 -1.89 -6.15 8.83
C LEU A 143 -2.54 -7.21 7.95
N ARG A 144 -3.17 -8.25 8.51
CA ARG A 144 -3.90 -9.25 7.72
C ARG A 144 -5.07 -8.64 6.97
N ALA A 145 -5.85 -7.80 7.64
CA ALA A 145 -6.89 -7.01 7.01
C ALA A 145 -6.34 -6.13 5.89
N HIS A 146 -5.23 -5.45 6.11
CA HIS A 146 -4.59 -4.58 5.13
C HIS A 146 -4.13 -5.35 3.88
N TYR A 147 -3.49 -6.51 4.05
CA TYR A 147 -3.10 -7.37 2.93
C TYR A 147 -4.31 -7.89 2.14
N TYR A 148 -5.34 -8.36 2.82
CA TYR A 148 -6.59 -8.76 2.14
C TYR A 148 -7.28 -7.59 1.45
N TYR A 149 -7.21 -6.39 2.01
CA TYR A 149 -7.77 -5.18 1.40
C TYR A 149 -7.04 -4.78 0.11
N ILE A 150 -5.73 -4.93 0.05
CA ILE A 150 -4.98 -4.79 -1.21
C ILE A 150 -5.45 -5.82 -2.23
N LEU A 151 -5.51 -7.09 -1.84
CA LEU A 151 -5.88 -8.19 -2.74
C LEU A 151 -7.31 -8.04 -3.28
N VAL A 152 -8.30 -7.80 -2.43
CA VAL A 152 -9.70 -7.74 -2.84
C VAL A 152 -9.99 -6.56 -3.76
N ARG A 153 -9.33 -5.41 -3.56
CA ARG A 153 -9.49 -4.25 -4.43
C ARG A 153 -8.84 -4.44 -5.80
N LEU A 154 -7.77 -5.20 -5.89
CA LEU A 154 -7.07 -5.45 -7.16
C LEU A 154 -7.61 -6.67 -7.91
N PHE A 155 -8.08 -7.71 -7.23
CA PHE A 155 -8.40 -9.00 -7.84
C PHE A 155 -9.85 -9.46 -7.60
N GLY A 156 -10.64 -8.76 -6.81
CA GLY A 156 -11.96 -9.21 -6.39
C GLY A 156 -11.89 -10.33 -5.35
N GLY A 157 -12.73 -11.35 -5.44
CA GLY A 157 -12.68 -12.49 -4.53
C GLY A 157 -11.33 -13.21 -4.59
N VAL A 158 -10.82 -13.62 -3.43
CA VAL A 158 -9.53 -14.34 -3.28
C VAL A 158 -9.68 -15.44 -2.23
N PRO A 159 -8.83 -16.47 -2.20
CA PRO A 159 -8.87 -17.48 -1.13
C PRO A 159 -8.73 -16.85 0.26
N LEU A 160 -9.59 -17.24 1.20
CA LEU A 160 -9.43 -16.90 2.61
C LEU A 160 -8.61 -17.97 3.32
N ARG A 161 -7.33 -17.66 3.54
CA ARG A 161 -6.42 -18.48 4.35
C ARG A 161 -6.25 -17.79 5.71
N LEU A 162 -6.82 -18.39 6.74
CA LEU A 162 -6.84 -17.80 8.10
C LEU A 162 -5.95 -18.54 9.09
N GLU A 163 -5.42 -19.69 8.67
CA GLU A 163 -4.51 -20.53 9.44
C GLU A 163 -3.13 -20.59 8.79
N PRO A 164 -2.07 -20.83 9.57
CA PRO A 164 -0.75 -21.12 9.04
C PRO A 164 -0.76 -22.33 8.08
N TYR A 165 0.21 -22.35 7.16
CA TYR A 165 0.42 -23.52 6.33
C TYR A 165 1.06 -24.62 7.18
N GLU A 166 0.46 -25.80 7.17
CA GLU A 166 1.03 -26.99 7.80
C GLU A 166 1.57 -27.95 6.73
N PRO A 167 2.83 -28.41 6.84
CA PRO A 167 3.39 -29.37 5.91
C PRO A 167 2.52 -30.62 5.76
N GLY A 168 2.28 -31.03 4.53
CA GLY A 168 1.42 -32.18 4.21
C GLY A 168 -0.07 -31.87 4.05
N THR A 169 -0.52 -30.64 4.35
CA THR A 169 -1.89 -30.20 4.03
C THR A 169 -2.00 -29.69 2.60
N SER A 170 -3.22 -29.73 2.04
CA SER A 170 -3.47 -29.15 0.72
C SER A 170 -3.26 -27.65 0.74
N THR A 171 -2.52 -27.13 -0.26
CA THR A 171 -2.39 -25.70 -0.52
C THR A 171 -3.54 -25.15 -1.34
N SER A 172 -4.35 -26.02 -1.99
CA SER A 172 -5.45 -25.63 -2.85
C SER A 172 -6.66 -25.20 -2.02
N ILE A 173 -7.02 -23.93 -2.15
CA ILE A 173 -8.20 -23.31 -1.53
C ILE A 173 -8.96 -22.60 -2.64
N ALA A 174 -10.30 -22.81 -2.70
CA ALA A 174 -11.14 -22.08 -3.63
C ALA A 174 -11.16 -20.59 -3.31
N ARG A 175 -11.43 -19.77 -4.32
CA ARG A 175 -11.70 -18.34 -4.11
C ARG A 175 -12.95 -18.16 -3.27
N SER A 176 -12.85 -17.32 -2.25
CA SER A 176 -14.01 -16.76 -1.57
C SER A 176 -14.60 -15.62 -2.40
N THR A 177 -15.87 -15.33 -2.18
CA THR A 177 -16.52 -14.18 -2.80
C THR A 177 -15.91 -12.88 -2.29
N LYS A 178 -16.08 -11.80 -3.04
CA LYS A 178 -15.65 -10.46 -2.64
C LYS A 178 -16.25 -10.06 -1.28
N GLU A 179 -17.51 -10.39 -1.08
CA GLU A 179 -18.29 -10.12 0.14
C GLU A 179 -17.72 -10.86 1.35
N GLU A 180 -17.38 -12.15 1.21
CA GLU A 180 -16.73 -12.93 2.27
C GLU A 180 -15.36 -12.37 2.66
N VAL A 181 -14.57 -11.93 1.67
CA VAL A 181 -13.27 -11.29 1.94
C VAL A 181 -13.44 -9.97 2.69
N TYR A 182 -14.40 -9.12 2.31
CA TYR A 182 -14.70 -7.89 3.05
C TYR A 182 -15.22 -8.17 4.46
N ALA A 183 -16.05 -9.18 4.65
CA ALA A 183 -16.53 -9.58 5.98
C ALA A 183 -15.34 -9.96 6.90
N GLN A 184 -14.37 -10.71 6.37
CA GLN A 184 -13.15 -11.05 7.12
C GLN A 184 -12.30 -9.82 7.44
N ILE A 185 -12.12 -8.90 6.48
CA ILE A 185 -11.40 -7.63 6.70
C ILE A 185 -12.05 -6.83 7.82
N ILE A 186 -13.37 -6.67 7.81
CA ILE A 186 -14.11 -5.94 8.84
C ILE A 186 -13.93 -6.62 10.21
N SER A 187 -14.05 -7.94 10.28
CA SER A 187 -13.83 -8.70 11.52
C SER A 187 -12.42 -8.50 12.08
N ASP A 188 -11.39 -8.58 11.22
CA ASP A 188 -10.00 -8.37 11.64
C ASP A 188 -9.78 -6.94 12.13
N LEU A 189 -10.32 -5.92 11.45
CA LEU A 189 -10.19 -4.53 11.87
C LEU A 189 -10.91 -4.23 13.19
N GLN A 190 -12.07 -4.83 13.43
CA GLN A 190 -12.76 -4.72 14.72
C GLN A 190 -11.95 -5.33 15.86
N ASN A 191 -11.31 -6.49 15.64
CA ASN A 191 -10.40 -7.09 16.60
C ASN A 191 -9.15 -6.20 16.82
N ALA A 192 -8.59 -5.63 15.76
CA ALA A 192 -7.48 -4.70 15.87
C ALA A 192 -7.83 -3.45 16.71
N ILE A 193 -9.00 -2.85 16.47
CA ILE A 193 -9.49 -1.68 17.23
C ILE A 193 -9.64 -2.01 18.72
N ALA A 194 -10.08 -3.22 19.05
CA ALA A 194 -10.25 -3.66 20.43
C ALA A 194 -8.92 -3.88 21.19
N LEU A 195 -7.87 -4.27 20.47
CA LEU A 195 -6.59 -4.69 21.05
C LEU A 195 -5.48 -3.65 20.98
N LEU A 196 -5.52 -2.75 19.99
CA LEU A 196 -4.45 -1.78 19.74
C LEU A 196 -4.60 -0.54 20.64
N PRO A 197 -3.49 0.01 21.16
CA PRO A 197 -3.49 1.33 21.77
C PRO A 197 -3.66 2.42 20.71
N ALA A 198 -4.03 3.63 21.12
CA ALA A 198 -4.01 4.81 20.27
C ALA A 198 -2.57 5.21 19.92
N LYS A 199 -2.36 5.95 18.80
CA LYS A 199 -1.03 6.43 18.40
C LYS A 199 -0.36 7.24 19.51
N SER A 200 -1.11 8.07 20.23
CA SER A 200 -0.62 8.90 21.33
C SER A 200 -0.13 8.12 22.56
N GLU A 201 -0.45 6.83 22.66
CA GLU A 201 -0.01 5.94 23.73
C GLU A 201 1.32 5.23 23.40
N TYR A 202 1.81 5.34 22.15
CA TYR A 202 3.10 4.78 21.76
C TYR A 202 4.26 5.71 22.15
N GLY A 203 5.32 5.12 22.69
CA GLY A 203 6.60 5.82 22.84
C GLY A 203 7.38 5.87 21.53
N ASP A 204 8.41 6.71 21.46
CA ASP A 204 9.21 7.00 20.25
C ASP A 204 9.69 5.74 19.49
N LYS A 205 10.00 4.66 20.20
CA LYS A 205 10.50 3.40 19.60
C LYS A 205 9.42 2.58 18.91
N ASP A 206 8.16 2.85 19.20
CA ASP A 206 7.01 2.14 18.67
C ASP A 206 6.19 2.99 17.70
N LEU A 207 6.57 4.26 17.48
CA LEU A 207 5.97 5.11 16.45
C LEU A 207 6.09 4.47 15.07
N GLY A 208 5.01 4.56 14.29
CA GLY A 208 4.92 3.93 12.97
C GLY A 208 4.36 2.51 12.97
N ARG A 209 4.15 1.90 14.14
CA ARG A 209 3.39 0.65 14.25
C ARG A 209 1.91 0.88 14.01
N ALA A 210 1.20 -0.18 13.62
CA ALA A 210 -0.25 -0.15 13.55
C ALA A 210 -0.83 0.22 14.93
N CYS A 211 -1.75 1.16 14.94
CA CYS A 211 -2.41 1.68 16.13
C CYS A 211 -3.93 1.63 15.94
N LYS A 212 -4.68 1.89 17.00
CA LYS A 212 -6.15 1.96 16.95
C LYS A 212 -6.62 2.96 15.89
N ASP A 213 -5.95 4.09 15.76
CA ASP A 213 -6.26 5.16 14.82
C ASP A 213 -6.17 4.65 13.37
N ALA A 214 -5.14 3.87 13.06
CA ALA A 214 -4.96 3.24 11.75
C ALA A 214 -6.06 2.22 11.46
N ALA A 215 -6.44 1.41 12.45
CA ALA A 215 -7.50 0.42 12.29
C ALA A 215 -8.88 1.07 12.11
N LEU A 216 -9.18 2.15 12.85
CA LEU A 216 -10.39 2.96 12.66
C LEU A 216 -10.43 3.58 11.26
N THR A 217 -9.31 4.15 10.80
CA THR A 217 -9.21 4.80 9.49
C THR A 217 -9.39 3.79 8.36
N GLN A 218 -8.74 2.64 8.45
CA GLN A 218 -8.90 1.60 7.44
C GLN A 218 -10.32 1.03 7.43
N LEU A 219 -10.97 0.88 8.59
CA LEU A 219 -12.36 0.42 8.66
C LEU A 219 -13.31 1.44 8.02
N ALA A 220 -13.07 2.75 8.21
CA ALA A 220 -13.82 3.80 7.53
C ALA A 220 -13.65 3.74 6.00
N ASP A 221 -12.43 3.52 5.50
CA ASP A 221 -12.13 3.36 4.06
C ASP A 221 -12.81 2.09 3.48
N VAL A 222 -12.81 0.99 4.23
CA VAL A 222 -13.54 -0.24 3.85
C VAL A 222 -15.04 0.01 3.74
N TYR A 223 -15.66 0.65 4.74
CA TYR A 223 -17.08 0.97 4.67
C TYR A 223 -17.39 1.97 3.54
N LEU A 224 -16.54 2.96 3.32
CA LEU A 224 -16.71 3.89 2.20
C LEU A 224 -16.65 3.17 0.84
N THR A 225 -15.77 2.16 0.71
CA THR A 225 -15.68 1.31 -0.48
C THR A 225 -16.95 0.49 -0.72
N LEU A 226 -17.60 0.04 0.35
CA LEU A 226 -18.83 -0.77 0.29
C LEU A 226 -20.12 0.08 0.22
N ALA A 227 -20.06 1.36 0.61
CA ALA A 227 -21.20 2.24 0.73
C ALA A 227 -22.02 2.45 -0.56
N PRO A 228 -21.44 2.46 -1.79
CA PRO A 228 -22.23 2.53 -3.01
C PRO A 228 -23.27 1.40 -3.16
N ASN A 229 -22.97 0.21 -2.58
CA ASN A 229 -23.89 -0.95 -2.61
C ASN A 229 -24.78 -1.05 -1.37
N ASN A 230 -24.39 -0.41 -0.25
CA ASN A 230 -25.17 -0.36 0.99
C ASN A 230 -24.98 1.02 1.65
N LYS A 231 -25.91 1.93 1.38
CA LYS A 231 -25.84 3.32 1.83
C LYS A 231 -25.82 3.50 3.35
N GLU A 232 -26.20 2.52 4.14
CA GLU A 232 -26.10 2.58 5.60
C GLU A 232 -24.63 2.65 6.06
N TYR A 233 -23.71 2.14 5.28
CA TYR A 233 -22.27 2.25 5.58
C TYR A 233 -21.74 3.68 5.59
N TYR A 234 -22.41 4.64 4.97
CA TYR A 234 -22.04 6.04 5.12
C TYR A 234 -22.19 6.53 6.57
N ASN A 235 -23.16 6.01 7.33
CA ASN A 235 -23.29 6.33 8.76
C ASN A 235 -22.09 5.79 9.55
N GLU A 236 -21.62 4.56 9.23
CA GLU A 236 -20.46 3.95 9.85
C GLU A 236 -19.18 4.77 9.54
N VAL A 237 -19.02 5.23 8.29
CA VAL A 237 -17.90 6.10 7.91
C VAL A 237 -17.89 7.37 8.77
N VAL A 238 -19.02 8.08 8.87
CA VAL A 238 -19.12 9.31 9.68
C VAL A 238 -18.82 9.02 11.16
N SER A 239 -19.36 7.92 11.69
CA SER A 239 -19.13 7.51 13.08
C SER A 239 -17.64 7.25 13.37
N LEU A 240 -16.96 6.51 12.49
CA LEU A 240 -15.53 6.22 12.62
C LEU A 240 -14.67 7.47 12.46
N CYS A 241 -14.99 8.33 11.50
CA CYS A 241 -14.28 9.60 11.31
C CYS A 241 -14.41 10.50 12.56
N ASN A 242 -15.60 10.56 13.17
CA ASN A 242 -15.80 11.30 14.43
C ASN A 242 -14.96 10.73 15.58
N GLN A 243 -14.81 9.40 15.66
CA GLN A 243 -13.93 8.77 16.65
C GLN A 243 -12.47 9.17 16.44
N ILE A 244 -12.01 9.22 15.18
CA ILE A 244 -10.64 9.62 14.86
C ILE A 244 -10.41 11.11 15.17
N GLU A 245 -11.35 11.97 14.81
CA GLU A 245 -11.29 13.41 15.18
C GLU A 245 -11.17 13.62 16.70
N ALA A 246 -11.89 12.81 17.48
CA ALA A 246 -11.82 12.87 18.93
C ALA A 246 -10.45 12.47 19.53
N LEU A 247 -9.56 11.86 18.72
CA LEU A 247 -8.17 11.56 19.11
C LEU A 247 -7.25 12.79 19.02
N GLY A 248 -7.74 13.93 18.53
CA GLY A 248 -7.04 15.21 18.57
C GLY A 248 -6.19 15.52 17.34
N TYR A 249 -6.45 14.86 16.19
CA TYR A 249 -5.83 15.24 14.94
C TYR A 249 -6.26 16.62 14.47
N ASP A 250 -5.29 17.40 13.96
CA ASP A 250 -5.52 18.77 13.50
C ASP A 250 -4.55 19.11 12.35
N LEU A 251 -5.07 19.46 11.17
CA LEU A 251 -4.26 19.83 10.01
C LEU A 251 -3.47 21.14 10.19
N THR A 252 -3.81 21.96 11.16
CA THR A 252 -3.06 23.19 11.45
C THR A 252 -1.70 22.93 12.11
N GLN A 253 -1.48 21.71 12.63
CA GLN A 253 -0.26 21.32 13.33
C GLN A 253 0.95 21.06 12.39
N CYS A 254 0.70 20.88 11.09
CA CYS A 254 1.76 20.68 10.10
C CYS A 254 1.36 21.22 8.73
N SER A 255 2.35 21.60 7.95
CA SER A 255 2.14 21.92 6.54
C SER A 255 1.99 20.65 5.71
N PHE A 256 1.40 20.78 4.51
CA PHE A 256 1.33 19.66 3.57
C PHE A 256 2.74 19.06 3.25
N ALA A 257 3.76 19.93 3.17
CA ALA A 257 5.12 19.52 2.85
C ALA A 257 5.79 18.67 3.93
N ASP A 258 5.35 18.81 5.20
CA ASP A 258 5.98 18.10 6.31
C ASP A 258 5.76 16.58 6.22
N ASN A 259 4.70 16.13 5.53
CA ASN A 259 4.44 14.71 5.29
C ASN A 259 5.43 14.05 4.31
N PHE A 260 6.26 14.84 3.58
CA PHE A 260 7.09 14.36 2.47
C PHE A 260 8.51 14.94 2.49
N ASN A 261 9.02 15.31 3.65
CA ASN A 261 10.33 15.98 3.77
C ASN A 261 11.46 15.06 4.27
N GLY A 262 11.17 13.79 4.56
CA GLY A 262 12.11 12.80 5.07
C GLY A 262 12.58 13.04 6.52
N LYS A 263 12.01 14.01 7.23
CA LYS A 263 12.41 14.38 8.59
C LYS A 263 11.30 14.16 9.61
N ASP A 264 10.08 14.55 9.26
CA ASP A 264 8.93 14.56 10.16
C ASP A 264 8.10 13.26 10.01
N LYS A 265 8.80 12.11 10.00
CA LYS A 265 8.18 10.78 9.91
C LYS A 265 7.20 10.58 11.05
N ASN A 266 6.06 9.94 10.73
CA ASN A 266 4.99 9.70 11.70
C ASN A 266 4.49 10.99 12.39
N GLY A 267 4.53 12.11 11.65
CA GLY A 267 4.18 13.45 12.11
C GLY A 267 2.74 13.61 12.57
N PRO A 268 2.30 14.84 12.88
CA PRO A 268 0.99 15.11 13.49
C PRO A 268 -0.20 14.68 12.62
N GLU A 269 -0.07 14.79 11.30
CA GLU A 269 -1.12 14.36 10.35
C GLU A 269 -1.10 12.86 10.07
N SER A 270 0.07 12.22 10.19
CA SER A 270 0.25 10.82 9.83
C SER A 270 -0.54 9.89 10.74
N ILE A 271 -1.25 8.93 10.16
CA ILE A 271 -1.98 7.88 10.89
C ILE A 271 -1.28 6.54 10.73
N PHE A 272 -0.85 6.20 9.52
CA PHE A 272 -0.08 4.98 9.26
C PHE A 272 0.86 5.18 8.09
N GLU A 273 2.13 4.81 8.29
CA GLU A 273 3.17 4.87 7.27
C GLU A 273 3.90 3.54 7.15
N VAL A 274 4.28 3.17 5.94
CA VAL A 274 5.29 2.12 5.73
C VAL A 274 6.64 2.71 6.07
N GLN A 275 7.27 2.16 7.11
CA GLN A 275 8.54 2.64 7.63
C GLN A 275 9.70 2.19 6.73
N TYR A 276 10.58 3.09 6.39
CA TYR A 276 11.83 2.80 5.69
C TYR A 276 13.03 3.27 6.50
N SER A 277 14.15 2.61 6.31
CA SER A 277 15.42 2.97 6.93
C SER A 277 16.48 3.07 5.85
N GLY A 278 17.05 4.25 5.69
CA GLY A 278 18.15 4.47 4.77
C GLY A 278 19.32 3.55 5.12
N SER A 279 19.78 2.76 4.17
CA SER A 279 20.89 1.83 4.33
C SER A 279 21.84 1.93 3.15
N THR A 280 23.13 1.74 3.40
CA THR A 280 24.14 1.59 2.34
C THR A 280 24.26 0.15 1.86
N ASP A 281 23.73 -0.81 2.63
CA ASP A 281 23.69 -2.21 2.26
C ASP A 281 22.40 -2.47 1.50
N TYR A 282 22.45 -2.37 0.18
CA TYR A 282 21.30 -2.69 -0.66
C TYR A 282 21.71 -3.56 -1.85
N ASP A 283 20.81 -4.47 -2.20
CA ASP A 283 20.76 -5.09 -3.51
C ASP A 283 19.68 -4.40 -4.32
N PHE A 284 20.02 -3.80 -5.47
CA PHE A 284 19.09 -3.02 -6.28
C PHE A 284 17.78 -3.75 -6.59
N TRP A 285 17.86 -5.07 -6.77
CA TRP A 285 16.72 -5.90 -7.10
C TRP A 285 16.14 -6.68 -5.92
N ALA A 286 16.69 -6.52 -4.71
CA ALA A 286 16.17 -7.20 -3.54
C ALA A 286 14.76 -6.70 -3.21
N THR A 287 13.81 -7.62 -3.19
CA THR A 287 12.41 -7.31 -2.85
C THR A 287 12.19 -7.10 -1.36
N ASP A 288 13.21 -7.39 -0.54
CA ASP A 288 13.19 -7.27 0.92
C ASP A 288 14.09 -6.15 1.46
N ASN A 289 14.49 -5.20 0.61
CA ASN A 289 15.22 -4.02 0.99
C ASN A 289 14.41 -3.18 2.01
N GLN A 290 15.11 -2.57 2.97
CA GLN A 290 14.51 -1.69 3.98
C GLN A 290 14.54 -0.21 3.59
N SER A 291 15.24 0.15 2.53
CA SER A 291 15.34 1.51 2.04
C SER A 291 14.24 1.84 1.03
N SER A 292 13.85 3.10 0.99
CA SER A 292 12.85 3.60 0.03
C SER A 292 13.47 3.81 -1.36
N TRP A 293 12.73 3.41 -2.38
CA TRP A 293 13.08 3.62 -3.79
C TRP A 293 12.38 4.84 -4.41
N LEU A 294 11.49 5.48 -3.67
CA LEU A 294 10.60 6.53 -4.17
C LEU A 294 11.37 7.66 -4.84
N SER A 295 12.36 8.25 -4.15
CA SER A 295 13.16 9.36 -4.69
C SER A 295 13.92 8.95 -5.95
N THR A 296 14.50 7.76 -5.98
CA THR A 296 15.24 7.22 -7.12
C THR A 296 14.35 7.02 -8.34
N PHE A 297 13.17 6.41 -8.16
CA PHE A 297 12.29 6.09 -9.30
C PHE A 297 11.52 7.30 -9.80
N MET A 298 11.11 8.22 -8.92
CA MET A 298 10.32 9.41 -9.31
C MET A 298 11.18 10.58 -9.77
N GLY A 299 12.44 10.64 -9.34
CA GLY A 299 13.37 11.74 -9.68
C GLY A 299 13.62 11.91 -11.18
N PRO A 300 13.87 13.14 -11.64
CA PRO A 300 14.06 13.43 -13.06
C PRO A 300 15.29 12.72 -13.63
N ARG A 301 15.14 12.09 -14.77
CA ARG A 301 16.20 11.34 -15.45
C ARG A 301 17.30 12.27 -15.98
N ASN A 302 18.56 11.87 -15.82
CA ASN A 302 19.74 12.64 -16.29
C ASN A 302 19.87 14.06 -15.68
N SER A 303 19.13 14.36 -14.62
CA SER A 303 19.11 15.69 -14.02
C SER A 303 20.22 15.92 -13.00
N ASN A 304 20.71 14.87 -12.38
CA ASN A 304 21.65 14.89 -11.28
C ASN A 304 21.19 15.70 -10.03
N ILE A 305 19.88 15.99 -9.90
CA ILE A 305 19.32 16.71 -8.73
C ILE A 305 18.97 15.77 -7.56
N VAL A 306 18.81 14.49 -7.85
CA VAL A 306 18.65 13.40 -6.86
C VAL A 306 19.64 12.29 -7.18
N ALA A 307 19.89 11.39 -6.25
CA ALA A 307 20.62 10.17 -6.52
C ALA A 307 19.79 9.21 -7.39
N GLY A 308 20.33 8.72 -8.48
CA GLY A 308 19.61 7.92 -9.47
C GLY A 308 18.78 8.78 -10.42
N GLY A 309 17.48 8.84 -10.20
CA GLY A 309 16.56 9.59 -11.06
C GLY A 309 16.17 8.84 -12.33
N TYR A 310 15.12 7.99 -12.24
CA TYR A 310 14.66 7.16 -13.37
C TYR A 310 13.47 7.77 -14.12
N GLY A 311 12.80 8.78 -13.56
CA GLY A 311 11.65 9.44 -14.19
C GLY A 311 10.53 8.44 -14.51
N TRP A 312 10.19 7.57 -13.57
CA TRP A 312 9.28 6.47 -13.81
C TRP A 312 7.81 6.88 -13.80
N ASN A 313 7.46 7.85 -12.95
CA ASN A 313 6.10 8.32 -12.71
C ASN A 313 5.99 9.77 -13.19
N LEU A 314 5.61 9.97 -14.44
CA LEU A 314 5.58 11.30 -15.07
C LEU A 314 4.16 11.85 -15.13
N PRO A 315 3.85 12.96 -14.42
CA PRO A 315 2.54 13.63 -14.51
C PRO A 315 2.13 13.94 -15.96
N THR A 316 0.84 13.79 -16.27
CA THR A 316 0.30 14.13 -17.59
C THR A 316 -0.12 15.60 -17.69
N ASP A 317 -0.24 16.15 -18.91
CA ASP A 317 -0.80 17.49 -19.14
C ASP A 317 -2.24 17.60 -18.60
N GLU A 318 -3.04 16.53 -18.75
CA GLU A 318 -4.40 16.49 -18.20
C GLU A 318 -4.36 16.69 -16.68
N PHE A 319 -3.54 15.92 -15.96
CA PHE A 319 -3.40 16.07 -14.51
C PHE A 319 -2.90 17.48 -14.14
N MET A 320 -1.88 17.98 -14.84
CA MET A 320 -1.30 19.29 -14.57
C MET A 320 -2.30 20.45 -14.79
N SER A 321 -3.27 20.28 -15.67
CA SER A 321 -4.32 21.26 -15.92
C SER A 321 -5.37 21.36 -14.82
N GLN A 322 -5.39 20.40 -13.88
CA GLN A 322 -6.39 20.35 -12.80
C GLN A 322 -6.05 21.22 -11.59
N TRP A 323 -4.82 21.72 -11.48
CA TRP A 323 -4.41 22.56 -10.35
C TRP A 323 -5.16 23.89 -10.35
N GLU A 324 -5.82 24.20 -9.23
CA GLU A 324 -6.43 25.51 -9.01
C GLU A 324 -5.36 26.61 -8.84
N ALA A 325 -5.67 27.81 -9.24
CA ALA A 325 -4.78 28.94 -9.05
C ALA A 325 -4.56 29.22 -7.56
N GLY A 326 -3.30 29.25 -7.13
CA GLY A 326 -2.94 29.48 -5.72
C GLY A 326 -2.84 28.22 -4.88
N ASP A 327 -3.10 27.03 -5.42
CA ASP A 327 -2.92 25.76 -4.69
C ASP A 327 -1.45 25.53 -4.33
N LYS A 328 -1.14 25.66 -3.03
CA LYS A 328 0.23 25.54 -2.50
C LYS A 328 0.77 24.11 -2.61
N ARG A 329 -0.08 23.10 -2.77
CA ARG A 329 0.33 21.69 -2.88
C ARG A 329 1.02 21.40 -4.21
N LYS A 330 0.71 22.18 -5.27
CA LYS A 330 1.31 21.99 -6.59
C LYS A 330 2.83 21.95 -6.54
N ASP A 331 3.45 22.94 -5.91
CA ASP A 331 4.89 23.10 -5.84
C ASP A 331 5.58 22.05 -4.97
N ILE A 332 4.84 21.36 -4.11
CA ILE A 332 5.32 20.23 -3.30
C ILE A 332 5.15 18.92 -4.06
N THR A 333 4.10 18.80 -4.87
CA THR A 333 3.72 17.55 -5.53
C THR A 333 4.46 17.32 -6.84
N VAL A 334 4.72 18.37 -7.63
CA VAL A 334 5.25 18.24 -9.00
C VAL A 334 6.40 19.21 -9.30
N LEU A 335 7.32 18.76 -10.16
CA LEU A 335 8.35 19.59 -10.79
C LEU A 335 7.89 19.99 -12.20
N TYR A 336 8.04 21.27 -12.54
CA TYR A 336 7.72 21.85 -13.84
C TYR A 336 8.59 23.09 -14.08
N ASP A 337 8.70 23.57 -15.31
CA ASP A 337 9.47 24.77 -15.62
C ASP A 337 8.93 26.00 -14.86
N GLY A 338 9.79 26.64 -14.09
CA GLY A 338 9.45 27.79 -13.25
C GLY A 338 8.97 27.44 -11.83
N CYS A 339 8.84 26.15 -11.46
CA CYS A 339 8.55 25.76 -10.08
C CYS A 339 9.70 26.17 -9.13
N PRO A 340 9.48 26.24 -7.81
CA PRO A 340 10.53 26.50 -6.83
C PRO A 340 11.67 25.50 -6.97
N LYS A 341 12.90 25.98 -6.85
CA LYS A 341 14.12 25.16 -6.92
C LYS A 341 14.05 23.97 -5.95
N PHE A 342 14.55 22.82 -6.40
CA PHE A 342 14.79 21.66 -5.54
C PHE A 342 16.28 21.57 -5.22
N ASP A 343 16.63 21.59 -3.95
CA ASP A 343 18.02 21.57 -3.46
C ASP A 343 18.93 22.57 -4.20
N GLY A 344 18.44 23.82 -4.36
CA GLY A 344 19.14 24.89 -5.07
C GLY A 344 19.13 24.80 -6.60
N ASN A 345 18.61 23.73 -7.19
CA ASN A 345 18.61 23.48 -8.64
C ASN A 345 17.27 23.84 -9.27
N ALA A 346 17.29 24.56 -10.39
CA ALA A 346 16.10 24.80 -11.19
C ALA A 346 15.76 23.54 -12.01
N TYR A 347 14.48 23.22 -12.08
CA TYR A 347 13.97 22.13 -12.92
C TYR A 347 14.08 22.52 -14.40
N LYS A 348 14.19 21.51 -15.27
CA LYS A 348 14.15 21.65 -16.72
C LYS A 348 13.20 20.60 -17.29
N SER A 349 12.20 21.04 -18.03
CA SER A 349 11.22 20.14 -18.68
C SER A 349 11.87 19.12 -19.62
N SER A 350 13.05 19.42 -20.17
CA SER A 350 13.82 18.49 -21.00
C SER A 350 14.31 17.22 -20.27
N TRP A 351 14.16 17.14 -18.96
CA TRP A 351 14.48 15.95 -18.16
C TRP A 351 13.31 14.93 -18.13
N SER A 352 12.20 15.28 -18.75
CA SER A 352 10.99 14.44 -18.74
C SER A 352 10.35 14.40 -20.13
N ASN A 353 9.76 13.25 -20.49
CA ASN A 353 9.02 13.11 -21.74
C ASN A 353 7.68 13.86 -21.74
N THR A 354 7.13 14.17 -20.55
CA THR A 354 5.90 14.97 -20.39
C THR A 354 6.20 16.43 -20.03
N GLY A 355 7.44 16.78 -19.72
CA GLY A 355 7.80 18.08 -19.19
C GLY A 355 7.67 18.19 -17.67
N TYR A 356 7.24 17.13 -16.97
CA TYR A 356 6.93 17.11 -15.54
C TYR A 356 7.55 15.90 -14.83
N ASN A 357 7.83 16.03 -13.53
CA ASN A 357 8.18 14.91 -12.67
C ASN A 357 7.44 15.02 -11.33
N VAL A 358 7.25 13.90 -10.65
CA VAL A 358 6.80 13.91 -9.25
C VAL A 358 7.89 14.49 -8.37
N ARG A 359 7.52 15.43 -7.49
CA ARG A 359 8.40 16.05 -6.50
C ARG A 359 8.18 15.53 -5.09
N LYS A 360 6.96 15.14 -4.77
CA LYS A 360 6.46 14.80 -3.43
C LYS A 360 7.40 13.92 -2.61
N PHE A 361 8.04 12.94 -3.22
CA PHE A 361 8.89 11.96 -2.53
C PHE A 361 10.39 12.12 -2.81
N LEU A 362 10.81 13.27 -3.34
CA LEU A 362 12.22 13.47 -3.66
C LEU A 362 13.02 13.84 -2.42
N MET A 363 14.13 13.13 -2.24
CA MET A 363 15.11 13.42 -1.21
C MET A 363 16.33 14.13 -1.81
N THR A 364 16.84 15.14 -1.10
CA THR A 364 18.09 15.78 -1.48
C THR A 364 19.25 14.78 -1.40
N LYS A 365 20.36 15.07 -2.10
CA LYS A 365 21.55 14.22 -2.01
C LYS A 365 22.17 14.17 -0.61
N ASN A 366 21.89 15.14 0.24
CA ASN A 366 22.30 15.10 1.64
C ASN A 366 21.45 14.13 2.47
N GLN A 367 20.20 13.90 2.07
CA GLN A 367 19.29 12.95 2.73
C GLN A 367 19.42 11.52 2.17
N SER A 368 19.71 11.39 0.88
CA SER A 368 19.94 10.12 0.21
C SER A 368 21.08 10.29 -0.81
N ALA A 369 22.28 9.92 -0.40
CA ALA A 369 23.49 10.15 -1.20
C ALA A 369 23.60 9.23 -2.40
N GLU A 370 23.08 8.00 -2.27
CA GLU A 370 23.09 6.95 -3.29
C GLU A 370 21.66 6.59 -3.69
N TYR A 371 21.48 5.99 -4.87
CA TYR A 371 20.18 5.51 -5.30
C TYR A 371 19.69 4.37 -4.41
N ASN A 372 18.37 4.31 -4.19
CA ASN A 372 17.70 3.32 -3.34
C ASN A 372 18.18 3.29 -1.88
N THR A 373 18.67 4.40 -1.34
CA THR A 373 19.11 4.49 0.06
C THR A 373 18.31 5.49 0.87
N SER A 374 17.21 5.99 0.34
CA SER A 374 16.34 6.92 1.05
C SER A 374 15.67 6.25 2.24
N ASP A 375 15.46 7.02 3.29
CA ASP A 375 14.69 6.63 4.46
C ASP A 375 13.28 7.25 4.47
N GLU A 376 12.85 7.89 3.38
CA GLU A 376 11.51 8.45 3.24
C GLU A 376 10.43 7.39 3.37
N ASN A 377 9.53 7.56 4.33
CA ASN A 377 8.39 6.67 4.53
C ASN A 377 7.35 6.86 3.42
N PHE A 378 6.52 5.84 3.23
CA PHE A 378 5.32 5.95 2.40
C PHE A 378 4.10 6.13 3.30
N VAL A 379 3.44 7.28 3.20
CA VAL A 379 2.23 7.58 3.96
C VAL A 379 1.06 6.81 3.35
N VAL A 380 0.46 5.91 4.14
CA VAL A 380 -0.68 5.08 3.74
C VAL A 380 -2.00 5.73 4.14
N TYR A 381 -2.07 6.23 5.39
CA TYR A 381 -3.23 6.93 5.94
C TYR A 381 -2.78 8.20 6.65
N ARG A 382 -3.46 9.31 6.38
CA ARG A 382 -3.27 10.59 7.04
C ARG A 382 -4.59 11.33 7.26
N TYR A 383 -4.60 12.27 8.18
CA TYR A 383 -5.84 12.87 8.68
C TYR A 383 -6.67 13.61 7.60
N ALA A 384 -6.05 14.18 6.58
CA ALA A 384 -6.77 14.75 5.45
C ALA A 384 -7.70 13.73 4.78
N GLN A 385 -7.32 12.44 4.74
CA GLN A 385 -8.18 11.38 4.19
C GLN A 385 -9.42 11.17 5.05
N VAL A 386 -9.27 11.21 6.37
CA VAL A 386 -10.41 11.10 7.31
C VAL A 386 -11.42 12.20 7.05
N LEU A 387 -10.94 13.44 6.88
CA LEU A 387 -11.80 14.59 6.57
C LEU A 387 -12.52 14.44 5.23
N LEU A 388 -11.83 13.98 4.19
CA LEU A 388 -12.43 13.83 2.86
C LEU A 388 -13.37 12.61 2.79
N MET A 389 -13.09 11.51 3.48
CA MET A 389 -14.04 10.39 3.66
C MET A 389 -15.31 10.84 4.37
N LYS A 390 -15.18 11.66 5.43
CA LYS A 390 -16.32 12.23 6.15
C LYS A 390 -17.13 13.17 5.26
N ALA A 391 -16.47 14.05 4.47
CA ALA A 391 -17.12 14.93 3.53
C ALA A 391 -17.93 14.13 2.51
N GLU A 392 -17.35 13.09 1.92
CA GLU A 392 -18.03 12.24 0.95
C GLU A 392 -19.25 11.56 1.58
N ALA A 393 -19.07 10.91 2.72
CA ALA A 393 -20.18 10.20 3.37
C ALA A 393 -21.34 11.14 3.75
N LEU A 394 -21.06 12.28 4.33
CA LEU A 394 -22.07 13.29 4.66
C LEU A 394 -22.80 13.78 3.41
N ASN A 395 -22.06 14.04 2.32
CA ASN A 395 -22.66 14.49 1.07
C ASN A 395 -23.58 13.40 0.47
N GLU A 396 -23.14 12.15 0.45
CA GLU A 396 -23.93 11.03 -0.08
C GLU A 396 -25.20 10.74 0.76
N MET A 397 -25.18 11.07 2.04
CA MET A 397 -26.33 11.04 2.94
C MET A 397 -27.30 12.23 2.74
N GLY A 398 -26.96 13.22 1.87
CA GLY A 398 -27.75 14.43 1.65
C GLY A 398 -27.47 15.54 2.67
N SER A 399 -26.51 15.38 3.56
CA SER A 399 -26.06 16.39 4.53
C SER A 399 -24.99 17.31 3.94
N THR A 400 -25.26 17.87 2.75
CA THR A 400 -24.29 18.65 1.94
C THR A 400 -23.70 19.83 2.71
N THR A 401 -24.51 20.56 3.47
CA THR A 401 -24.04 21.69 4.30
C THR A 401 -23.01 21.26 5.36
N GLU A 402 -23.21 20.10 5.97
CA GLU A 402 -22.25 19.57 6.94
C GLU A 402 -20.98 19.00 6.24
N ALA A 403 -21.13 18.46 5.04
CA ALA A 403 -20.04 17.91 4.24
C ALA A 403 -19.05 18.98 3.77
N VAL A 404 -19.48 20.24 3.62
CA VAL A 404 -18.61 21.38 3.24
C VAL A 404 -17.55 21.66 4.30
N LYS A 405 -17.84 21.41 5.58
CA LYS A 405 -16.93 21.76 6.68
C LYS A 405 -15.58 21.00 6.59
N PRO A 406 -15.56 19.65 6.58
CA PRO A 406 -14.29 18.92 6.55
C PRO A 406 -13.50 19.13 5.27
N ILE A 407 -14.11 19.29 4.10
CA ILE A 407 -13.37 19.58 2.87
C ILE A 407 -12.75 20.99 2.92
N ASN A 408 -13.39 21.99 3.50
CA ASN A 408 -12.83 23.32 3.62
C ASN A 408 -11.60 23.37 4.53
N ILE A 409 -11.51 22.55 5.55
CA ILE A 409 -10.28 22.42 6.37
C ILE A 409 -9.08 21.99 5.49
N VAL A 410 -9.28 21.04 4.57
CA VAL A 410 -8.24 20.59 3.64
C VAL A 410 -7.87 21.70 2.66
N ARG A 411 -8.87 22.40 2.11
CA ARG A 411 -8.69 23.51 1.17
C ARG A 411 -7.99 24.73 1.79
N GLU A 412 -8.33 25.07 3.04
CA GLU A 412 -7.67 26.14 3.79
C GLU A 412 -6.17 25.89 3.91
N ARG A 413 -5.78 24.66 4.30
CA ARG A 413 -4.35 24.26 4.36
C ARG A 413 -3.69 24.35 2.99
N ALA A 414 -4.40 23.99 1.93
CA ALA A 414 -3.92 24.14 0.55
C ALA A 414 -3.81 25.60 0.07
N GLY A 415 -4.33 26.55 0.85
CA GLY A 415 -4.37 27.97 0.49
C GLY A 415 -5.47 28.33 -0.49
N LEU A 416 -6.50 27.49 -0.61
CA LEU A 416 -7.65 27.68 -1.48
C LEU A 416 -8.82 28.30 -0.72
N GLY A 417 -9.71 28.94 -1.45
CA GLY A 417 -10.95 29.50 -0.89
C GLY A 417 -11.95 28.42 -0.51
N ASP A 418 -12.84 28.79 0.41
CA ASP A 418 -13.91 27.94 0.88
C ASP A 418 -14.95 27.63 -0.20
N ILE A 419 -15.44 26.40 -0.20
CA ILE A 419 -16.64 25.99 -0.90
C ILE A 419 -17.84 26.56 -0.13
N PRO A 420 -18.76 27.31 -0.80
CA PRO A 420 -19.90 27.90 -0.11
C PRO A 420 -20.96 26.84 0.26
N ASN A 421 -21.68 27.05 1.35
CA ASN A 421 -22.75 26.15 1.81
C ASN A 421 -23.97 26.08 0.86
N THR A 422 -23.97 26.83 -0.24
CA THR A 422 -25.04 26.89 -1.24
C THR A 422 -24.86 25.88 -2.37
N VAL A 423 -23.73 25.13 -2.42
CA VAL A 423 -23.48 24.14 -3.47
C VAL A 423 -24.50 23.00 -3.39
N THR A 424 -24.86 22.47 -4.54
CA THR A 424 -25.69 21.26 -4.62
C THR A 424 -24.89 20.01 -4.24
N GLN A 425 -25.59 18.95 -3.86
CA GLN A 425 -24.96 17.64 -3.57
C GLN A 425 -24.10 17.14 -4.75
N SER A 426 -24.57 17.32 -5.98
CA SER A 426 -23.84 16.90 -7.19
C SER A 426 -22.57 17.71 -7.44
N GLU A 427 -22.64 19.03 -7.25
CA GLU A 427 -21.47 19.90 -7.35
C GLU A 427 -20.43 19.56 -6.29
N LEU A 428 -20.87 19.41 -5.04
CA LEU A 428 -19.96 19.04 -3.94
C LEU A 428 -19.32 17.66 -4.15
N ARG A 429 -20.06 16.68 -4.69
CA ARG A 429 -19.48 15.36 -5.05
C ARG A 429 -18.32 15.52 -6.02
N ASN A 430 -18.47 16.32 -7.06
CA ASN A 430 -17.39 16.55 -8.03
C ASN A 430 -16.20 17.28 -7.38
N MET A 431 -16.47 18.23 -6.48
CA MET A 431 -15.43 18.93 -5.74
C MET A 431 -14.66 18.00 -4.79
N ILE A 432 -15.35 17.09 -4.09
CA ILE A 432 -14.72 16.08 -3.23
C ILE A 432 -13.84 15.13 -4.06
N ILE A 433 -14.31 14.67 -5.20
CA ILE A 433 -13.53 13.80 -6.11
C ILE A 433 -12.28 14.55 -6.60
N HIS A 434 -12.41 15.82 -6.95
CA HIS A 434 -11.30 16.66 -7.36
C HIS A 434 -10.30 16.88 -6.20
N GLU A 435 -10.81 17.24 -5.01
CA GLU A 435 -9.97 17.48 -3.83
C GLU A 435 -9.16 16.24 -3.43
N ASN A 436 -9.79 15.04 -3.41
CA ASN A 436 -9.09 13.77 -3.19
C ASN A 436 -7.98 13.56 -4.23
N ARG A 437 -8.25 13.88 -5.51
CA ARG A 437 -7.26 13.72 -6.58
C ARG A 437 -6.04 14.62 -6.39
N MET A 438 -6.24 15.88 -5.99
CA MET A 438 -5.15 16.84 -5.80
C MET A 438 -4.39 16.60 -4.50
N GLU A 439 -5.10 16.29 -3.43
CA GLU A 439 -4.54 16.05 -2.10
C GLU A 439 -3.66 14.79 -2.09
N PHE A 440 -4.17 13.68 -2.63
CA PHE A 440 -3.49 12.37 -2.60
C PHE A 440 -2.78 12.00 -3.91
N ALA A 441 -2.47 12.97 -4.77
CA ALA A 441 -1.75 12.71 -6.01
C ALA A 441 -0.44 11.97 -5.72
N PHE A 442 -0.23 10.84 -6.42
CA PHE A 442 0.94 9.95 -6.34
C PHE A 442 1.10 9.17 -5.02
N GLU A 443 0.10 9.19 -4.15
CA GLU A 443 0.05 8.38 -2.93
C GLU A 443 -0.67 7.02 -3.13
N GLY A 444 -1.04 6.67 -4.37
CA GLY A 444 -1.65 5.38 -4.70
C GLY A 444 -3.14 5.25 -4.34
N HIS A 445 -3.83 6.35 -4.03
CA HIS A 445 -5.25 6.36 -3.65
C HIS A 445 -6.19 6.40 -4.85
N ARG A 446 -5.86 7.20 -5.87
CA ARG A 446 -6.75 7.57 -6.98
C ARG A 446 -7.43 6.39 -7.67
N TRP A 447 -6.69 5.32 -7.95
CA TRP A 447 -7.25 4.13 -8.61
C TRP A 447 -8.40 3.51 -7.80
N PHE A 448 -8.19 3.34 -6.49
CA PHE A 448 -9.16 2.72 -5.61
C PHE A 448 -10.40 3.59 -5.42
N ASP A 449 -10.26 4.92 -5.38
CA ASP A 449 -11.38 5.85 -5.38
C ASP A 449 -12.19 5.73 -6.67
N MET A 450 -11.53 5.71 -7.81
CA MET A 450 -12.20 5.66 -9.11
C MET A 450 -13.05 4.39 -9.30
N ILE A 451 -12.53 3.23 -8.88
CA ILE A 451 -13.22 1.94 -9.07
C ILE A 451 -14.37 1.71 -8.07
N ARG A 452 -14.39 2.41 -6.92
CA ARG A 452 -15.51 2.31 -5.97
C ARG A 452 -16.66 3.28 -6.28
N ILE A 453 -16.36 4.47 -6.82
CA ILE A 453 -17.37 5.49 -7.13
C ILE A 453 -18.31 4.97 -8.24
N ASN A 454 -19.60 4.96 -7.93
CA ASN A 454 -20.64 4.44 -8.81
C ASN A 454 -20.31 3.02 -9.36
N ASN A 455 -19.76 2.15 -8.50
CA ASN A 455 -19.38 0.79 -8.89
C ASN A 455 -18.49 0.71 -10.14
N GLY A 456 -17.55 1.65 -10.28
CA GLY A 456 -16.59 1.71 -11.39
C GLY A 456 -17.05 2.53 -12.61
N GLU A 457 -18.28 2.99 -12.69
CA GLU A 457 -18.74 3.81 -13.82
C GLU A 457 -17.95 5.11 -13.96
N TYR A 458 -17.55 5.71 -12.81
CA TYR A 458 -16.68 6.88 -12.83
C TYR A 458 -15.32 6.55 -13.47
N ALA A 459 -14.71 5.43 -13.10
CA ALA A 459 -13.44 4.99 -13.69
C ALA A 459 -13.56 4.79 -15.21
N LEU A 460 -14.59 4.09 -15.65
CA LEU A 460 -14.84 3.82 -17.07
C LEU A 460 -15.02 5.12 -17.87
N SER A 461 -15.82 6.04 -17.36
CA SER A 461 -16.09 7.31 -17.99
C SER A 461 -14.83 8.18 -18.11
N PHE A 462 -14.13 8.36 -16.98
CA PHE A 462 -12.92 9.15 -16.92
C PHE A 462 -11.81 8.58 -17.81
N LEU A 463 -11.52 7.30 -17.68
CA LEU A 463 -10.43 6.67 -18.45
C LEU A 463 -10.68 6.71 -19.95
N LYS A 464 -11.92 6.52 -20.40
CA LYS A 464 -12.29 6.70 -21.81
C LYS A 464 -12.09 8.13 -22.27
N SER A 465 -12.42 9.13 -21.44
CA SER A 465 -12.26 10.55 -21.79
C SER A 465 -10.79 10.95 -21.99
N ILE A 466 -9.86 10.27 -21.35
CA ILE A 466 -8.41 10.48 -21.52
C ILE A 466 -7.77 9.49 -22.51
N GLY A 467 -8.58 8.80 -23.33
CA GLY A 467 -8.12 7.98 -24.44
C GLY A 467 -7.76 6.53 -24.10
N LYS A 468 -8.08 6.03 -22.88
CA LYS A 468 -7.87 4.61 -22.52
C LYS A 468 -9.00 3.74 -23.09
N SER A 469 -8.94 3.46 -24.39
CA SER A 469 -10.03 2.79 -25.14
C SER A 469 -10.26 1.32 -24.76
N ASN A 470 -9.26 0.64 -24.20
CA ASN A 470 -9.36 -0.79 -23.84
C ASN A 470 -10.00 -1.04 -22.47
N VAL A 471 -10.33 0.02 -21.71
CA VAL A 471 -10.94 -0.15 -20.39
C VAL A 471 -12.36 -0.70 -20.52
N THR A 472 -12.64 -1.79 -19.79
CA THR A 472 -13.97 -2.39 -19.62
C THR A 472 -14.24 -2.61 -18.15
N ALA A 473 -15.48 -2.94 -17.78
CA ALA A 473 -15.84 -3.20 -16.38
C ALA A 473 -15.05 -4.40 -15.81
N GLU A 474 -14.84 -5.42 -16.61
CA GLU A 474 -14.09 -6.62 -16.22
C GLU A 474 -12.61 -6.30 -15.97
N ARG A 475 -12.05 -5.34 -16.72
CA ARG A 475 -10.64 -4.94 -16.63
C ARG A 475 -10.35 -3.90 -15.54
N LEU A 476 -11.34 -3.52 -14.75
CA LEU A 476 -11.12 -2.78 -13.50
C LEU A 476 -10.48 -3.65 -12.42
N LEU A 477 -10.52 -4.97 -12.57
CA LEU A 477 -9.76 -5.93 -11.77
C LEU A 477 -8.56 -6.45 -12.57
N LEU A 478 -7.51 -6.82 -11.88
CA LEU A 478 -6.36 -7.51 -12.48
C LEU A 478 -6.70 -9.00 -12.70
N PRO A 479 -6.01 -9.67 -13.65
CA PRO A 479 -6.13 -11.13 -13.81
C PRO A 479 -5.53 -11.84 -12.58
N ILE A 480 -6.10 -12.96 -12.21
CA ILE A 480 -5.42 -13.91 -11.32
C ILE A 480 -4.19 -14.43 -12.08
N PRO A 481 -2.98 -14.39 -11.48
CA PRO A 481 -1.77 -14.83 -12.15
C PRO A 481 -1.90 -16.28 -12.64
N GLN A 482 -1.42 -16.56 -13.86
CA GLN A 482 -1.53 -17.89 -14.47
C GLN A 482 -0.88 -18.97 -13.60
N THR A 483 0.24 -18.66 -12.95
CA THR A 483 0.93 -19.59 -12.03
C THR A 483 0.05 -20.04 -10.86
N GLU A 484 -0.88 -19.21 -10.41
CA GLU A 484 -1.83 -19.56 -9.34
C GLU A 484 -2.96 -20.46 -9.87
N ILE A 485 -3.42 -20.21 -11.10
CA ILE A 485 -4.41 -21.08 -11.76
C ILE A 485 -3.80 -22.47 -12.00
N ASP A 486 -2.56 -22.54 -12.48
CA ASP A 486 -1.88 -23.79 -12.79
C ASP A 486 -1.56 -24.64 -11.55
N SER A 487 -1.27 -23.96 -10.42
CA SER A 487 -0.91 -24.63 -9.16
C SER A 487 -2.10 -24.99 -8.27
N ASN A 488 -3.25 -24.35 -8.45
CA ASN A 488 -4.43 -24.55 -7.65
C ASN A 488 -5.67 -24.85 -8.54
N PRO A 489 -6.06 -26.12 -8.68
CA PRO A 489 -7.19 -26.52 -9.53
C PRO A 489 -8.56 -25.97 -9.08
N LEU A 490 -8.64 -25.40 -7.89
CA LEU A 490 -9.86 -24.74 -7.37
C LEU A 490 -9.90 -23.25 -7.69
N MET A 491 -8.82 -22.72 -8.29
CA MET A 491 -8.74 -21.30 -8.66
C MET A 491 -9.47 -21.05 -9.98
N THR A 492 -10.20 -19.95 -10.04
CA THR A 492 -10.89 -19.48 -11.25
C THR A 492 -10.37 -18.13 -11.67
N GLN A 493 -10.39 -17.82 -12.97
CA GLN A 493 -9.97 -16.54 -13.50
C GLN A 493 -11.06 -15.47 -13.34
N ASN A 494 -10.64 -14.20 -13.33
CA ASN A 494 -11.57 -13.08 -13.45
C ASN A 494 -12.15 -13.00 -14.86
N PRO A 495 -13.41 -12.57 -15.04
CA PRO A 495 -13.98 -12.32 -16.37
C PRO A 495 -13.12 -11.36 -17.18
N GLY A 496 -13.04 -11.59 -18.50
CA GLY A 496 -12.27 -10.75 -19.42
C GLY A 496 -10.79 -11.12 -19.60
N TYR A 497 -10.36 -12.25 -18.97
CA TYR A 497 -8.99 -12.77 -19.08
C TYR A 497 -8.94 -14.24 -19.49
#